data_b366c00bc64a1266f2150965dfebbf91
#
_entry.id   b366c00bc64a1266f2150965dfebbf91
#
_cell.length_a   1.000
_cell.length_b   1.000
_cell.length_c   1.000
_cell.angle_alpha   90.00
_cell.angle_beta   90.00
_cell.angle_gamma   90.00
#
_symmetry.space_group_name_H-M   'P 1'
#
loop_
_entity.id
_entity.type
_entity.pdbx_description
1 polymer ?
#
loop_
_entity_poly.entity_id
_entity_poly.type
_entity_poly.pdbx_seq_one_letter_code
_entity_poly.pdbx_strand_id
1 'polypeptide(L)'
;MKRFVALIVCVSMVFTLSLAGCGKETEDVPAGDTDNTVQLGDVQDDPQKSEENSQDWVTLDGKSAKDAGDEMLTLVTHPLTCKSDDGKVLATGTHPEIVLSENARKSYPKLADAIAELNETWSTETRSAVSEFGYYRDDDNYFSDAPYSSETTAEILRFDDHLLSMRMKYYDFSGGIHPMHAVGSVNLDPVTGKEIMLRDVLADTKGTPEIIKEVLYSQYPEITDEFESFAYTGDEENSGFDEVLAGKLDEDSFTWFLLPDGLGITFSPYEIASYAAGYIDIVLPYKDYPDLVQKAYIPEGEQDMGKIVKTQEAQSENLPAEPSDYYEEEGEGEGLYVEISNPSWDEFYITAYEDPNAKHIKLKKLTDEKSEWLDTEKWAYDNGFEVAHLPYSDGTYYYEATDPIEYDYMYSDLVVYDADAQNILYDFNLYILMNGPDEEKGKYSATTQYIRWAQIVDDMLYVSVGHNGYASVEPESSYIVAININTNEVIWRSDPLVSNANNFQIVGDTIICGYGFTAEDDYIYLLDLSTGQTIESIKVRSGPDQFEVVGDTLYVATYNTAYTFKIEQ
;
A
#
# COMPACT_ATOMS: atom_id res chain seq x y z
N MET A 1 -7.91 -11.29 -8.57
CA MET A 1 -8.47 -9.96 -8.84
C MET A 1 -8.19 -8.94 -7.74
N LYS A 2 -8.55 -9.12 -6.45
CA LYS A 2 -8.22 -8.14 -5.38
C LYS A 2 -6.72 -7.82 -5.20
N ARG A 3 -5.79 -8.70 -5.63
CA ARG A 3 -4.33 -8.44 -5.57
C ARG A 3 -3.77 -7.68 -6.78
N PHE A 4 -4.44 -7.70 -7.93
CA PHE A 4 -4.07 -6.90 -9.10
C PHE A 4 -4.24 -5.41 -8.84
N VAL A 5 -5.34 -5.02 -8.19
CA VAL A 5 -5.59 -3.65 -7.76
C VAL A 5 -4.52 -3.18 -6.75
N ALA A 6 -4.09 -4.06 -5.83
CA ALA A 6 -3.06 -3.71 -4.84
C ALA A 6 -1.67 -3.43 -5.45
N LEU A 7 -1.28 -4.10 -6.55
CA LEU A 7 0.04 -3.86 -7.15
C LEU A 7 0.08 -2.53 -7.91
N ILE A 8 -1.02 -2.13 -8.55
CA ILE A 8 -1.12 -0.88 -9.29
C ILE A 8 -1.35 0.31 -8.35
N VAL A 9 -2.11 0.12 -7.28
CA VAL A 9 -2.26 1.10 -6.20
C VAL A 9 -0.91 1.36 -5.50
N CYS A 10 -0.04 0.33 -5.32
CA CYS A 10 1.33 0.56 -4.81
C CYS A 10 2.19 1.42 -5.74
N VAL A 11 2.00 1.36 -7.06
CA VAL A 11 2.73 2.23 -8.00
C VAL A 11 2.20 3.67 -7.92
N SER A 12 0.90 3.87 -7.71
CA SER A 12 0.29 5.20 -7.53
C SER A 12 0.63 5.82 -6.17
N MET A 13 0.71 5.02 -5.09
CA MET A 13 1.02 5.51 -3.72
C MET A 13 2.48 5.95 -3.52
N VAL A 14 3.43 5.47 -4.34
CA VAL A 14 4.84 5.95 -4.29
C VAL A 14 4.96 7.41 -4.81
N PHE A 15 3.94 7.94 -5.48
CA PHE A 15 3.96 9.31 -6.03
C PHE A 15 3.97 10.42 -4.98
N THR A 16 3.43 10.21 -3.79
CA THR A 16 3.37 11.23 -2.72
C THR A 16 4.67 11.38 -1.93
N LEU A 17 5.59 10.42 -1.99
CA LEU A 17 6.85 10.43 -1.24
C LEU A 17 8.00 11.24 -1.87
N SER A 18 7.86 11.72 -3.12
CA SER A 18 8.96 12.41 -3.84
C SER A 18 9.04 13.92 -3.56
N LEU A 19 8.15 14.54 -2.79
CA LEU A 19 8.11 15.99 -2.56
C LEU A 19 8.80 16.47 -1.28
N ALA A 20 9.26 15.58 -0.39
CA ALA A 20 10.02 15.97 0.80
C ALA A 20 11.50 16.11 0.48
N GLY A 21 11.91 17.28 0.01
CA GLY A 21 13.28 17.64 -0.28
C GLY A 21 14.17 17.65 0.96
N CYS A 22 15.26 16.89 0.94
CA CYS A 22 16.35 16.97 1.91
C CYS A 22 17.06 18.33 1.85
N GLY A 23 16.67 19.27 2.69
CA GLY A 23 17.44 20.46 3.00
C GLY A 23 18.42 20.16 4.12
N LYS A 24 19.69 19.87 3.81
CA LYS A 24 20.78 19.91 4.81
C LYS A 24 21.46 21.26 4.75
N GLU A 25 21.44 21.96 5.88
CA GLU A 25 22.30 23.12 6.12
C GLU A 25 23.78 22.69 6.08
N THR A 26 24.58 23.47 5.32
CA THR A 26 26.02 23.29 5.24
C THR A 26 26.69 24.16 6.29
N GLU A 27 27.44 23.55 7.20
CA GLU A 27 28.43 24.25 8.03
C GLU A 27 29.64 24.65 7.17
N ASP A 28 30.09 25.90 7.38
CA ASP A 28 31.27 26.52 6.74
C ASP A 28 32.58 25.79 7.09
N VAL A 29 33.30 25.36 6.05
CA VAL A 29 34.73 24.97 6.15
C VAL A 29 35.52 25.77 5.14
N PRO A 30 36.69 26.34 5.51
CA PRO A 30 37.36 27.36 4.70
C PRO A 30 38.18 26.79 3.51
N ALA A 31 38.29 27.62 2.51
CA ALA A 31 38.86 27.42 1.22
C ALA A 31 40.35 26.94 1.25
N GLY A 32 40.59 25.90 0.48
CA GLY A 32 41.93 25.51 0.02
C GLY A 32 41.89 25.25 -1.49
N ASP A 33 42.65 26.03 -2.24
CA ASP A 33 42.83 25.95 -3.68
C ASP A 33 43.30 24.55 -4.14
N THR A 34 42.57 23.92 -5.04
CA THR A 34 43.15 23.12 -6.14
C THR A 34 42.14 23.04 -7.29
N ASP A 35 42.56 23.63 -8.40
CA ASP A 35 42.00 23.60 -9.72
C ASP A 35 41.88 22.15 -10.26
N ASN A 36 40.65 21.64 -10.43
CA ASN A 36 40.34 20.53 -11.32
C ASN A 36 38.87 20.63 -11.74
N THR A 37 38.62 21.46 -12.75
CA THR A 37 37.38 21.47 -13.49
C THR A 37 37.21 20.15 -14.25
N VAL A 38 36.46 19.23 -13.67
CA VAL A 38 35.79 18.18 -14.44
C VAL A 38 34.49 18.78 -14.98
N GLN A 39 34.49 19.04 -16.27
CA GLN A 39 33.25 19.35 -16.98
C GLN A 39 32.32 18.14 -16.87
N LEU A 40 31.24 18.30 -16.12
CA LEU A 40 30.07 17.45 -16.24
C LEU A 40 29.49 17.69 -17.65
N GLY A 41 29.75 16.75 -18.54
CA GLY A 41 29.08 16.72 -19.84
C GLY A 41 27.58 16.53 -19.62
N ASP A 42 26.83 17.30 -20.39
CA ASP A 42 25.39 17.15 -20.54
C ASP A 42 25.07 15.67 -20.82
N VAL A 43 24.54 14.97 -19.86
CA VAL A 43 23.88 13.68 -20.07
C VAL A 43 22.49 14.03 -20.58
N GLN A 44 22.36 14.12 -21.88
CA GLN A 44 21.06 13.99 -22.53
C GLN A 44 20.66 12.53 -22.34
N ASP A 45 19.74 12.26 -21.44
CA ASP A 45 19.01 11.01 -21.40
C ASP A 45 18.19 10.89 -22.70
N ASP A 46 18.73 10.13 -23.63
CA ASP A 46 18.03 9.69 -24.82
C ASP A 46 17.20 8.46 -24.39
N PRO A 47 15.87 8.52 -24.47
CA PRO A 47 15.02 7.36 -24.12
C PRO A 47 15.37 6.09 -24.89
N GLN A 48 16.11 6.20 -25.98
CA GLN A 48 16.59 5.06 -26.78
C GLN A 48 17.84 4.38 -26.22
N LYS A 49 18.51 4.93 -25.17
CA LYS A 49 19.71 4.31 -24.59
C LYS A 49 19.44 3.39 -23.40
N SER A 50 18.27 3.44 -22.80
CA SER A 50 17.86 2.47 -21.78
C SER A 50 17.50 1.10 -22.38
N GLU A 51 17.28 1.01 -23.70
CA GLU A 51 17.06 -0.26 -24.40
C GLU A 51 18.36 -1.04 -24.70
N GLU A 52 19.55 -0.41 -24.61
CA GLU A 52 20.81 -1.08 -24.95
C GLU A 52 21.45 -1.87 -23.81
N ASN A 53 20.90 -1.81 -22.58
CA ASN A 53 21.32 -2.67 -21.46
C ASN A 53 20.28 -3.75 -21.08
N SER A 54 19.21 -3.92 -21.87
CA SER A 54 18.45 -5.16 -21.82
C SER A 54 19.38 -6.25 -22.38
N GLN A 55 19.92 -7.11 -21.53
CA GLN A 55 20.46 -8.38 -21.98
C GLN A 55 19.44 -8.93 -22.97
N ASP A 56 19.91 -9.22 -24.20
CA ASP A 56 19.09 -9.89 -25.19
C ASP A 56 18.51 -11.15 -24.54
N TRP A 57 17.25 -11.05 -24.13
CA TRP A 57 16.48 -12.22 -23.75
C TRP A 57 16.56 -13.12 -24.97
N VAL A 58 17.19 -14.24 -24.81
CA VAL A 58 17.35 -15.20 -25.90
C VAL A 58 15.96 -15.58 -26.34
N THR A 59 15.45 -14.88 -27.38
CA THR A 59 14.37 -15.39 -28.18
C THR A 59 14.93 -16.63 -28.84
N LEU A 60 14.69 -17.77 -28.22
CA LEU A 60 14.99 -19.04 -28.85
C LEU A 60 14.17 -19.08 -30.14
N ASP A 61 14.86 -19.18 -31.29
CA ASP A 61 14.24 -19.34 -32.59
C ASP A 61 13.25 -20.53 -32.52
N GLY A 62 11.97 -20.20 -32.24
CA GLY A 62 10.94 -21.18 -32.01
C GLY A 62 10.62 -21.96 -33.27
N LYS A 63 10.37 -23.24 -33.14
CA LYS A 63 9.73 -24.06 -34.14
C LYS A 63 8.49 -24.72 -33.57
N SER A 64 7.36 -24.27 -34.12
CA SER A 64 6.11 -25.00 -34.32
C SER A 64 5.40 -25.59 -33.12
N ALA A 65 4.41 -24.86 -32.59
CA ALA A 65 3.21 -25.50 -32.04
C ALA A 65 2.46 -26.19 -33.21
N LYS A 66 2.07 -27.44 -33.05
CA LYS A 66 1.20 -28.13 -34.00
C LYS A 66 -0.14 -27.40 -34.06
N ASP A 67 -0.53 -26.97 -35.24
CA ASP A 67 -1.84 -26.42 -35.61
C ASP A 67 -2.14 -24.93 -35.25
N ALA A 68 -1.18 -24.06 -35.10
CA ALA A 68 -1.42 -22.62 -35.08
C ALA A 68 -1.51 -22.07 -36.52
N GLY A 69 -2.63 -22.29 -37.17
CA GLY A 69 -2.94 -21.67 -38.48
C GLY A 69 -3.39 -20.22 -38.39
N ASP A 70 -3.83 -19.77 -37.22
CA ASP A 70 -4.40 -18.44 -37.00
C ASP A 70 -3.75 -17.76 -35.78
N GLU A 71 -3.45 -16.46 -35.89
CA GLU A 71 -3.08 -15.60 -34.77
C GLU A 71 -4.16 -15.69 -33.67
N MET A 72 -3.80 -16.13 -32.46
CA MET A 72 -4.77 -16.37 -31.40
C MET A 72 -5.02 -15.11 -30.58
N LEU A 73 -4.02 -14.25 -30.49
CA LEU A 73 -4.02 -13.03 -29.71
C LEU A 73 -3.58 -11.84 -30.59
N THR A 74 -4.18 -10.69 -30.37
CA THR A 74 -3.66 -9.40 -30.84
C THR A 74 -3.40 -8.54 -29.61
N LEU A 75 -2.17 -8.08 -29.45
CA LEU A 75 -1.80 -7.07 -28.47
C LEU A 75 -1.87 -5.71 -29.15
N VAL A 76 -2.78 -4.86 -28.70
CA VAL A 76 -2.97 -3.50 -29.21
C VAL A 76 -2.41 -2.52 -28.19
N THR A 77 -1.57 -1.58 -28.66
CA THR A 77 -1.11 -0.45 -27.83
C THR A 77 -1.98 0.75 -28.12
N HIS A 78 -2.52 1.39 -27.12
CA HIS A 78 -3.35 2.59 -27.20
C HIS A 78 -2.58 3.80 -26.72
N PRO A 79 -2.04 4.65 -27.63
CA PRO A 79 -1.38 5.90 -27.25
C PRO A 79 -2.40 6.91 -26.78
N LEU A 80 -2.09 7.60 -25.67
CA LEU A 80 -2.88 8.67 -25.07
C LEU A 80 -2.09 9.97 -25.07
N THR A 81 -2.80 11.10 -25.16
CA THR A 81 -2.20 12.43 -25.12
C THR A 81 -3.15 13.38 -24.38
N CYS A 82 -2.64 14.20 -23.49
CA CYS A 82 -3.37 15.32 -22.91
C CYS A 82 -2.71 16.63 -23.37
N LYS A 83 -3.52 17.61 -23.76
CA LYS A 83 -3.03 18.89 -24.31
C LYS A 83 -3.78 20.06 -23.68
N SER A 84 -3.04 21.17 -23.47
CA SER A 84 -3.62 22.46 -23.14
C SER A 84 -4.43 23.06 -24.30
N ASP A 85 -5.20 24.10 -24.03
CA ASP A 85 -6.03 24.82 -25.00
C ASP A 85 -5.23 25.41 -26.19
N ASP A 86 -3.97 25.77 -25.97
CA ASP A 86 -3.05 26.27 -27.00
C ASP A 86 -2.34 25.15 -27.79
N GLY A 87 -2.59 23.89 -27.45
CA GLY A 87 -2.10 22.70 -28.14
C GLY A 87 -0.74 22.16 -27.65
N LYS A 88 -0.20 22.69 -26.55
CA LYS A 88 1.00 22.13 -25.89
C LYS A 88 0.67 20.74 -25.32
N VAL A 89 1.56 19.77 -25.51
CA VAL A 89 1.42 18.46 -24.88
C VAL A 89 1.79 18.60 -23.40
N LEU A 90 0.85 18.29 -22.54
CA LEU A 90 0.98 18.32 -21.08
C LEU A 90 1.38 16.95 -20.54
N ALA A 91 0.67 15.90 -20.99
CA ALA A 91 0.94 14.54 -20.61
C ALA A 91 0.76 13.57 -21.79
N THR A 92 1.41 12.42 -21.70
CA THR A 92 1.29 11.30 -22.64
C THR A 92 1.13 10.00 -21.88
N GLY A 93 0.63 8.97 -22.55
CA GLY A 93 0.58 7.63 -21.96
C GLY A 93 0.30 6.56 -22.98
N THR A 94 0.38 5.31 -22.52
CA THR A 94 -0.01 4.14 -23.30
C THR A 94 -0.59 3.07 -22.40
N HIS A 95 -1.63 2.38 -22.88
CA HIS A 95 -2.09 1.16 -22.24
C HIS A 95 -2.22 0.02 -23.28
N PRO A 96 -2.05 -1.23 -22.85
CA PRO A 96 -2.27 -2.38 -23.70
C PRO A 96 -3.75 -2.77 -23.73
N GLU A 97 -4.15 -3.43 -24.83
CA GLU A 97 -5.38 -4.18 -24.95
C GLU A 97 -5.07 -5.56 -25.55
N ILE A 98 -5.55 -6.61 -24.94
CA ILE A 98 -5.46 -7.96 -25.46
C ILE A 98 -6.77 -8.35 -26.14
N VAL A 99 -6.70 -8.68 -27.41
CA VAL A 99 -7.86 -9.11 -28.19
C VAL A 99 -7.68 -10.57 -28.60
N LEU A 100 -8.53 -11.45 -28.07
CA LEU A 100 -8.59 -12.84 -28.48
C LEU A 100 -9.24 -12.97 -29.86
N SER A 101 -8.71 -13.83 -30.72
CA SER A 101 -9.39 -14.23 -31.96
C SER A 101 -10.73 -14.89 -31.67
N GLU A 102 -11.61 -14.97 -32.69
CA GLU A 102 -12.93 -15.61 -32.54
C GLU A 102 -12.80 -17.08 -32.10
N ASN A 103 -11.79 -17.78 -32.62
CA ASN A 103 -11.52 -19.17 -32.26
C ASN A 103 -11.02 -19.30 -30.84
N ALA A 104 -10.11 -18.42 -30.39
CA ALA A 104 -9.61 -18.40 -29.02
C ALA A 104 -10.74 -18.10 -28.03
N ARG A 105 -11.62 -17.11 -28.29
CA ARG A 105 -12.80 -16.81 -27.44
C ARG A 105 -13.76 -18.01 -27.33
N LYS A 106 -13.94 -18.77 -28.39
CA LYS A 106 -14.79 -19.98 -28.36
C LYS A 106 -14.15 -21.11 -27.56
N SER A 107 -12.83 -21.27 -27.66
CA SER A 107 -12.09 -22.31 -26.96
C SER A 107 -11.93 -21.96 -25.46
N TYR A 108 -11.71 -20.69 -25.15
CA TYR A 108 -11.40 -20.19 -23.80
C TYR A 108 -12.33 -19.04 -23.36
N PRO A 109 -13.64 -19.28 -23.20
CA PRO A 109 -14.60 -18.20 -22.88
C PRO A 109 -14.33 -17.53 -21.53
N LYS A 110 -13.83 -18.28 -20.54
CA LYS A 110 -13.50 -17.73 -19.22
C LYS A 110 -12.23 -16.86 -19.24
N LEU A 111 -11.26 -17.24 -20.06
CA LEU A 111 -10.10 -16.38 -20.31
C LEU A 111 -10.54 -15.07 -20.98
N ALA A 112 -11.51 -15.15 -21.91
CA ALA A 112 -12.02 -13.95 -22.57
C ALA A 112 -12.69 -12.98 -21.59
N ASP A 113 -13.44 -13.50 -20.60
CA ASP A 113 -14.04 -12.71 -19.52
C ASP A 113 -12.93 -12.03 -18.68
N ALA A 114 -11.91 -12.79 -18.25
CA ALA A 114 -10.80 -12.28 -17.45
C ALA A 114 -9.96 -11.23 -18.21
N ILE A 115 -9.68 -11.45 -19.48
CA ILE A 115 -8.95 -10.47 -20.32
C ILE A 115 -9.77 -9.19 -20.50
N ALA A 116 -11.10 -9.29 -20.65
CA ALA A 116 -11.93 -8.09 -20.78
C ALA A 116 -11.85 -7.21 -19.53
N GLU A 117 -11.85 -7.81 -18.34
CA GLU A 117 -11.70 -7.13 -17.06
C GLU A 117 -10.31 -6.48 -16.93
N LEU A 118 -9.23 -7.18 -17.29
CA LEU A 118 -7.87 -6.62 -17.30
C LEU A 118 -7.74 -5.43 -18.26
N ASN A 119 -8.29 -5.55 -19.47
CA ASN A 119 -8.27 -4.47 -20.46
C ASN A 119 -9.00 -3.22 -19.96
N GLU A 120 -10.13 -3.39 -19.27
CA GLU A 120 -10.89 -2.30 -18.65
C GLU A 120 -10.07 -1.61 -17.56
N THR A 121 -9.46 -2.39 -16.67
CA THR A 121 -8.58 -1.89 -15.61
C THR A 121 -7.43 -1.08 -16.19
N TRP A 122 -6.62 -1.63 -17.07
CA TRP A 122 -5.47 -0.92 -17.66
C TRP A 122 -5.88 0.35 -18.40
N SER A 123 -6.99 0.29 -19.16
CA SER A 123 -7.49 1.47 -19.88
C SER A 123 -7.93 2.56 -18.90
N THR A 124 -8.70 2.22 -17.89
CA THR A 124 -9.24 3.19 -16.92
C THR A 124 -8.11 3.85 -16.13
N GLU A 125 -7.20 3.06 -15.58
CA GLU A 125 -6.10 3.57 -14.75
C GLU A 125 -5.15 4.47 -15.54
N THR A 126 -4.69 4.02 -16.73
CA THR A 126 -3.77 4.84 -17.52
C THR A 126 -4.44 6.12 -18.04
N ARG A 127 -5.72 6.06 -18.41
CA ARG A 127 -6.48 7.25 -18.86
C ARG A 127 -6.63 8.26 -17.74
N SER A 128 -6.97 7.79 -16.53
CA SER A 128 -7.05 8.64 -15.34
C SER A 128 -5.70 9.30 -15.05
N ALA A 129 -4.62 8.52 -15.01
CA ALA A 129 -3.27 9.04 -14.77
C ALA A 129 -2.84 10.10 -15.80
N VAL A 130 -3.11 9.87 -17.09
CA VAL A 130 -2.75 10.84 -18.15
C VAL A 130 -3.56 12.13 -18.06
N SER A 131 -4.86 12.05 -17.73
CA SER A 131 -5.72 13.22 -17.51
C SER A 131 -5.24 14.04 -16.32
N GLU A 132 -4.99 13.37 -15.21
CA GLU A 132 -4.48 13.94 -13.97
C GLU A 132 -3.10 14.59 -14.15
N PHE A 133 -2.17 13.89 -14.79
CA PHE A 133 -0.84 14.44 -15.12
C PHE A 133 -0.95 15.68 -16.01
N GLY A 134 -1.93 15.71 -16.95
CA GLY A 134 -2.25 16.86 -17.74
C GLY A 134 -2.73 18.04 -16.91
N TYR A 135 -3.63 17.78 -15.95
CA TYR A 135 -4.17 18.77 -15.04
C TYR A 135 -3.07 19.43 -14.18
N TYR A 136 -2.27 18.61 -13.49
CA TYR A 136 -1.17 19.14 -12.67
C TYR A 136 -0.07 19.82 -13.50
N ARG A 137 0.16 19.39 -14.74
CA ARG A 137 1.20 19.95 -15.60
C ARG A 137 0.83 21.31 -16.20
N ASP A 138 -0.44 21.65 -16.25
CA ASP A 138 -0.91 22.97 -16.74
C ASP A 138 -0.70 24.09 -15.69
N ASP A 139 -0.43 23.75 -14.44
CA ASP A 139 -0.06 24.70 -13.39
C ASP A 139 1.44 25.08 -13.50
N ASP A 140 1.76 26.40 -13.56
CA ASP A 140 3.03 26.97 -14.02
C ASP A 140 4.29 26.72 -13.12
N ASN A 141 4.25 25.83 -12.13
CA ASN A 141 5.27 25.73 -11.07
C ASN A 141 6.21 24.50 -11.14
N TYR A 142 6.44 23.85 -12.28
CA TYR A 142 7.13 22.57 -12.34
C TYR A 142 8.59 22.59 -12.81
N PHE A 143 9.39 21.62 -12.32
CA PHE A 143 10.84 21.52 -12.48
C PHE A 143 11.29 21.00 -13.87
N SER A 144 10.39 20.53 -14.73
CA SER A 144 10.73 19.94 -16.03
C SER A 144 9.90 20.53 -17.18
N ASP A 145 10.55 20.79 -18.32
CA ASP A 145 9.88 21.19 -19.57
C ASP A 145 9.27 19.99 -20.33
N ALA A 146 9.62 18.74 -19.95
CA ALA A 146 9.09 17.54 -20.56
C ALA A 146 7.62 17.31 -20.18
N PRO A 147 6.79 16.75 -21.09
CA PRO A 147 5.48 16.25 -20.72
C PRO A 147 5.59 15.19 -19.62
N TYR A 148 4.58 15.11 -18.76
CA TYR A 148 4.45 13.97 -17.85
C TYR A 148 4.05 12.74 -18.65
N SER A 149 4.31 11.55 -18.12
CA SER A 149 3.96 10.32 -18.84
C SER A 149 3.57 9.19 -17.89
N SER A 150 2.55 8.42 -18.29
CA SER A 150 2.14 7.19 -17.64
C SER A 150 1.99 6.09 -18.69
N GLU A 151 2.84 5.09 -18.64
CA GLU A 151 2.92 4.06 -19.65
C GLU A 151 2.78 2.67 -19.02
N THR A 152 1.73 1.96 -19.42
CA THR A 152 1.56 0.53 -19.13
C THR A 152 1.78 -0.24 -20.41
N THR A 153 2.70 -1.18 -20.41
CA THR A 153 2.98 -2.06 -21.56
C THR A 153 2.90 -3.54 -21.16
N ALA A 154 2.48 -4.38 -22.09
CA ALA A 154 2.38 -5.81 -21.89
C ALA A 154 3.26 -6.57 -22.89
N GLU A 155 3.85 -7.66 -22.43
CA GLU A 155 4.56 -8.63 -23.25
C GLU A 155 3.99 -10.00 -22.98
N ILE A 156 3.43 -10.66 -24.03
CA ILE A 156 2.92 -12.02 -23.91
C ILE A 156 4.08 -12.97 -24.12
N LEU A 157 4.45 -13.68 -23.06
CA LEU A 157 5.65 -14.53 -23.03
C LEU A 157 5.33 -15.99 -23.38
N ARG A 158 4.12 -16.45 -23.04
CA ARG A 158 3.65 -17.79 -23.34
C ARG A 158 2.13 -17.83 -23.41
N PHE A 159 1.59 -18.60 -24.36
CA PHE A 159 0.17 -18.94 -24.42
C PHE A 159 -0.01 -20.36 -24.97
N ASP A 160 -0.62 -21.22 -24.17
CA ASP A 160 -1.00 -22.59 -24.56
C ASP A 160 -2.26 -23.04 -23.80
N ASP A 161 -2.59 -24.33 -23.85
CA ASP A 161 -3.78 -24.90 -23.19
C ASP A 161 -3.72 -24.86 -21.66
N HIS A 162 -2.56 -24.57 -21.06
CA HIS A 162 -2.32 -24.61 -19.61
C HIS A 162 -2.10 -23.22 -19.01
N LEU A 163 -1.62 -22.25 -19.81
CA LEU A 163 -1.18 -20.97 -19.28
C LEU A 163 -1.19 -19.86 -20.34
N LEU A 164 -1.72 -18.69 -19.96
CA LEU A 164 -1.37 -17.40 -20.53
C LEU A 164 -0.44 -16.70 -19.53
N SER A 165 0.81 -16.45 -19.91
CA SER A 165 1.80 -15.78 -19.08
C SER A 165 2.27 -14.49 -19.74
N MET A 166 2.23 -13.40 -18.99
CA MET A 166 2.55 -12.05 -19.47
C MET A 166 3.40 -11.32 -18.46
N ARG A 167 4.26 -10.46 -18.98
CA ARG A 167 5.00 -9.46 -18.23
C ARG A 167 4.42 -8.08 -18.50
N MET A 168 4.16 -7.33 -17.45
CA MET A 168 3.71 -5.94 -17.49
C MET A 168 4.86 -5.03 -17.10
N LYS A 169 5.01 -3.90 -17.78
CA LYS A 169 5.92 -2.84 -17.38
C LYS A 169 5.14 -1.56 -17.18
N TYR A 170 5.43 -0.89 -16.09
CA TYR A 170 4.85 0.39 -15.71
C TYR A 170 5.96 1.43 -15.69
N TYR A 171 5.67 2.59 -16.23
CA TYR A 171 6.57 3.72 -16.26
C TYR A 171 5.77 4.99 -16.02
N ASP A 172 6.12 5.74 -14.99
CA ASP A 172 5.49 7.00 -14.66
C ASP A 172 6.53 8.10 -14.46
N PHE A 173 6.29 9.26 -15.06
CA PHE A 173 7.11 10.44 -14.89
C PHE A 173 6.23 11.68 -14.66
N SER A 174 6.31 12.26 -13.49
CA SER A 174 5.58 13.45 -13.06
C SER A 174 6.49 14.65 -12.74
N GLY A 175 7.67 14.71 -13.38
CA GLY A 175 8.58 15.86 -13.24
C GLY A 175 9.60 15.76 -12.11
N GLY A 176 9.78 14.60 -11.46
CA GLY A 176 10.79 14.33 -10.45
C GLY A 176 12.22 14.21 -11.01
N ILE A 177 13.17 13.81 -10.17
CA ILE A 177 14.59 13.61 -10.54
C ILE A 177 14.74 12.46 -11.52
N HIS A 178 13.91 11.41 -11.39
CA HIS A 178 13.88 10.25 -12.26
C HIS A 178 12.43 9.70 -12.34
N PRO A 179 12.09 8.97 -13.41
CA PRO A 179 10.81 8.28 -13.50
C PRO A 179 10.72 7.14 -12.47
N MET A 180 9.49 6.72 -12.21
CA MET A 180 9.20 5.47 -11.52
C MET A 180 9.07 4.35 -12.54
N HIS A 181 9.64 3.19 -12.20
CA HIS A 181 9.54 1.99 -13.02
C HIS A 181 9.11 0.81 -12.13
N ALA A 182 8.17 0.03 -12.62
CA ALA A 182 7.81 -1.23 -11.98
C ALA A 182 7.57 -2.31 -13.02
N VAL A 183 7.62 -3.55 -12.57
CA VAL A 183 7.26 -4.71 -13.38
C VAL A 183 6.25 -5.56 -12.63
N GLY A 184 5.27 -6.08 -13.35
CA GLY A 184 4.30 -7.01 -12.83
C GLY A 184 4.16 -8.22 -13.75
N SER A 185 3.39 -9.20 -13.33
CA SER A 185 3.08 -10.38 -14.13
C SER A 185 1.61 -10.74 -14.05
N VAL A 186 1.11 -11.30 -15.14
CA VAL A 186 -0.24 -11.86 -15.23
C VAL A 186 -0.12 -13.29 -15.72
N ASN A 187 -0.58 -14.24 -14.90
CA ASN A 187 -0.54 -15.67 -15.20
C ASN A 187 -1.94 -16.25 -15.03
N LEU A 188 -2.59 -16.61 -16.15
CA LEU A 188 -3.97 -17.07 -16.16
C LEU A 188 -4.09 -18.49 -16.69
N ASP A 189 -4.93 -19.30 -16.04
CA ASP A 189 -5.41 -20.58 -16.58
C ASP A 189 -6.43 -20.31 -17.69
N PRO A 190 -6.15 -20.72 -18.93
CA PRO A 190 -7.05 -20.43 -20.06
C PRO A 190 -8.44 -21.05 -19.94
N VAL A 191 -8.55 -22.19 -19.26
CA VAL A 191 -9.81 -22.93 -19.11
C VAL A 191 -10.72 -22.30 -18.07
N THR A 192 -10.14 -21.85 -16.96
CA THR A 192 -10.91 -21.31 -15.82
C THR A 192 -10.94 -19.78 -15.78
N GLY A 193 -10.04 -19.09 -16.49
CA GLY A 193 -9.84 -17.64 -16.42
C GLY A 193 -9.26 -17.15 -15.09
N LYS A 194 -8.84 -18.07 -14.23
CA LYS A 194 -8.31 -17.71 -12.89
C LYS A 194 -6.82 -17.48 -12.94
N GLU A 195 -6.37 -16.63 -12.04
CA GLU A 195 -4.95 -16.44 -11.77
C GLU A 195 -4.32 -17.75 -11.26
N ILE A 196 -3.10 -18.00 -11.72
CA ILE A 196 -2.25 -19.11 -11.29
C ILE A 196 -1.17 -18.52 -10.38
N MET A 197 -1.03 -19.08 -9.20
CA MET A 197 -0.04 -18.66 -8.20
C MET A 197 1.29 -19.37 -8.43
N LEU A 198 2.42 -18.73 -8.13
CA LEU A 198 3.73 -19.34 -8.29
C LEU A 198 3.83 -20.68 -7.56
N ARG A 199 3.31 -20.75 -6.34
CA ARG A 199 3.29 -21.98 -5.52
C ARG A 199 2.56 -23.17 -6.17
N ASP A 200 1.57 -22.88 -7.03
CA ASP A 200 0.80 -23.92 -7.73
C ASP A 200 1.55 -24.47 -8.95
N VAL A 201 2.57 -23.77 -9.41
CA VAL A 201 3.43 -24.13 -10.53
C VAL A 201 4.69 -24.85 -10.07
N LEU A 202 5.18 -24.53 -8.87
CA LEU A 202 6.40 -25.13 -8.33
C LEU A 202 6.17 -26.59 -7.90
N ALA A 203 7.14 -27.44 -8.19
CA ALA A 203 7.18 -28.82 -7.71
C ALA A 203 7.83 -28.94 -6.32
N ASP A 204 8.75 -28.03 -5.99
CA ASP A 204 9.37 -27.89 -4.67
C ASP A 204 9.37 -26.42 -4.26
N THR A 205 8.48 -26.07 -3.32
CA THR A 205 8.39 -24.70 -2.80
C THR A 205 9.48 -24.38 -1.77
N LYS A 206 10.02 -25.39 -1.06
CA LYS A 206 11.00 -25.15 0.01
C LYS A 206 12.40 -24.87 -0.50
N GLY A 207 12.80 -25.52 -1.59
CA GLY A 207 14.12 -25.32 -2.18
C GLY A 207 14.19 -24.13 -3.14
N THR A 208 13.05 -23.59 -3.54
CA THR A 208 12.97 -22.53 -4.56
C THR A 208 13.67 -21.23 -4.13
N PRO A 209 13.49 -20.68 -2.90
CA PRO A 209 14.18 -19.46 -2.48
C PRO A 209 15.70 -19.57 -2.57
N GLU A 210 16.27 -20.70 -2.15
CA GLU A 210 17.72 -20.95 -2.22
C GLU A 210 18.22 -20.97 -3.68
N ILE A 211 17.49 -21.62 -4.58
CA ILE A 211 17.82 -21.65 -6.01
C ILE A 211 17.79 -20.24 -6.60
N ILE A 212 16.77 -19.44 -6.28
CA ILE A 212 16.65 -18.04 -6.72
C ILE A 212 17.86 -17.24 -6.23
N LYS A 213 18.22 -17.35 -4.95
CA LYS A 213 19.40 -16.68 -4.37
C LYS A 213 20.69 -17.05 -5.07
N GLU A 214 20.93 -18.35 -5.27
CA GLU A 214 22.14 -18.82 -5.97
C GLU A 214 22.25 -18.23 -7.38
N VAL A 215 21.13 -18.16 -8.12
CA VAL A 215 21.11 -17.60 -9.47
C VAL A 215 21.34 -16.10 -9.44
N LEU A 216 20.67 -15.36 -8.53
CA LEU A 216 20.89 -13.92 -8.34
C LEU A 216 22.36 -13.61 -8.05
N TYR A 217 22.98 -14.31 -7.10
CA TYR A 217 24.40 -14.10 -6.74
C TYR A 217 25.35 -14.46 -7.86
N SER A 218 25.01 -15.47 -8.67
CA SER A 218 25.81 -15.85 -9.83
C SER A 218 25.71 -14.87 -10.98
N GLN A 219 24.53 -14.29 -11.22
CA GLN A 219 24.28 -13.37 -12.33
C GLN A 219 24.65 -11.92 -12.01
N TYR A 220 24.53 -11.52 -10.73
CA TYR A 220 24.76 -10.15 -10.25
C TYR A 220 25.79 -10.10 -9.11
N PRO A 221 27.02 -10.64 -9.32
CA PRO A 221 28.03 -10.72 -8.25
C PRO A 221 28.49 -9.35 -7.73
N GLU A 222 28.28 -8.28 -8.52
CA GLU A 222 28.70 -6.91 -8.17
C GLU A 222 27.75 -6.18 -7.22
N ILE A 223 26.52 -6.66 -7.04
CA ILE A 223 25.49 -6.04 -6.18
C ILE A 223 24.97 -6.99 -5.08
N THR A 224 25.67 -8.07 -4.79
CA THR A 224 25.27 -9.02 -3.72
C THR A 224 25.19 -8.35 -2.35
N ASP A 225 26.04 -7.36 -2.08
CA ASP A 225 26.02 -6.59 -0.84
C ASP A 225 24.75 -5.70 -0.75
N GLU A 226 24.21 -5.27 -1.90
CA GLU A 226 22.95 -4.54 -1.94
C GLU A 226 21.79 -5.46 -1.56
N PHE A 227 21.72 -6.70 -2.08
CA PHE A 227 20.67 -7.66 -1.73
C PHE A 227 20.60 -7.89 -0.22
N GLU A 228 21.73 -8.09 0.44
CA GLU A 228 21.78 -8.26 1.89
C GLU A 228 21.43 -6.96 2.63
N SER A 229 21.77 -5.80 2.08
CA SER A 229 21.44 -4.50 2.67
C SER A 229 19.96 -4.16 2.59
N PHE A 230 19.30 -4.47 1.47
CA PHE A 230 17.85 -4.28 1.29
C PHE A 230 17.01 -5.26 2.13
N ALA A 231 17.60 -6.42 2.46
CA ALA A 231 16.97 -7.40 3.35
C ALA A 231 17.02 -7.00 4.84
N TYR A 232 17.82 -5.97 5.20
CA TYR A 232 17.99 -5.56 6.59
C TYR A 232 16.81 -4.71 7.08
N THR A 233 15.95 -5.31 7.88
CA THR A 233 14.75 -4.64 8.47
C THR A 233 15.00 -3.96 9.81
N GLY A 234 16.24 -3.97 10.32
CA GLY A 234 16.59 -3.38 11.62
C GLY A 234 16.53 -4.36 12.79
N ASP A 235 15.97 -5.54 12.64
CA ASP A 235 15.93 -6.60 13.65
C ASP A 235 17.07 -7.60 13.43
N GLU A 236 18.00 -7.70 14.40
CA GLU A 236 19.22 -8.51 14.28
C GLU A 236 18.98 -10.04 14.23
N GLU A 237 17.81 -10.55 14.55
CA GLU A 237 17.56 -11.99 14.64
C GLU A 237 16.93 -12.62 13.38
N ASN A 238 16.30 -11.87 12.47
CA ASN A 238 15.51 -12.43 11.37
C ASN A 238 15.62 -11.70 10.03
N SER A 239 16.70 -11.06 9.69
CA SER A 239 16.79 -10.28 8.45
C SER A 239 17.94 -10.73 7.55
N GLY A 240 17.79 -11.88 6.94
CA GLY A 240 18.64 -12.34 5.85
C GLY A 240 17.92 -12.30 4.51
N PHE A 241 18.64 -12.17 3.42
CA PHE A 241 18.05 -12.20 2.08
C PHE A 241 17.30 -13.51 1.77
N ASP A 242 17.66 -14.60 2.45
CA ASP A 242 16.93 -15.89 2.38
C ASP A 242 15.51 -15.77 2.90
N GLU A 243 15.29 -15.00 3.98
CA GLU A 243 13.99 -14.79 4.60
C GLU A 243 13.10 -13.89 3.75
N VAL A 244 13.67 -12.86 3.13
CA VAL A 244 12.95 -12.02 2.15
C VAL A 244 12.42 -12.87 0.99
N LEU A 245 13.27 -13.74 0.41
CA LEU A 245 12.83 -14.60 -0.69
C LEU A 245 11.81 -15.66 -0.25
N ALA A 246 11.95 -16.19 0.97
CA ALA A 246 10.98 -17.11 1.54
C ALA A 246 9.65 -16.42 1.81
N GLY A 247 9.66 -15.22 2.40
CA GLY A 247 8.48 -14.38 2.62
C GLY A 247 7.75 -14.08 1.31
N LYS A 248 8.47 -13.62 0.27
CA LYS A 248 7.88 -13.40 -1.06
C LYS A 248 7.19 -14.63 -1.65
N LEU A 249 7.72 -15.83 -1.39
CA LEU A 249 7.08 -17.06 -1.83
C LEU A 249 5.83 -17.39 -1.01
N ASP A 250 5.87 -17.18 0.31
CA ASP A 250 4.74 -17.45 1.20
C ASP A 250 3.58 -16.47 0.97
N GLU A 251 3.87 -15.21 0.68
CA GLU A 251 2.91 -14.17 0.34
C GLU A 251 2.48 -14.21 -1.13
N ASP A 252 3.13 -15.04 -1.97
CA ASP A 252 2.95 -15.10 -3.42
C ASP A 252 3.19 -13.75 -4.11
N SER A 253 4.20 -13.01 -3.65
CA SER A 253 4.53 -11.65 -4.07
C SER A 253 5.69 -11.55 -5.08
N PHE A 254 6.17 -12.68 -5.61
CA PHE A 254 7.10 -12.66 -6.73
C PHE A 254 6.43 -12.19 -8.02
N THR A 255 7.10 -11.30 -8.75
CA THR A 255 6.79 -11.06 -10.16
C THR A 255 7.43 -12.16 -10.99
N TRP A 256 6.62 -13.09 -11.49
CA TRP A 256 7.07 -14.30 -12.17
C TRP A 256 6.29 -14.58 -13.45
N PHE A 257 6.91 -15.29 -14.37
CA PHE A 257 6.27 -15.72 -15.61
C PHE A 257 6.90 -17.02 -16.13
N LEU A 258 6.13 -17.81 -16.86
CA LEU A 258 6.67 -18.96 -17.56
C LEU A 258 7.01 -18.61 -19.01
N LEU A 259 8.25 -18.89 -19.38
CA LEU A 259 8.75 -18.86 -20.72
C LEU A 259 8.54 -20.26 -21.38
N PRO A 260 8.68 -20.39 -22.70
CA PRO A 260 8.71 -21.70 -23.33
C PRO A 260 9.79 -22.64 -22.81
N ASP A 261 10.87 -22.12 -22.25
CA ASP A 261 12.06 -22.86 -21.82
C ASP A 261 12.46 -22.70 -20.35
N GLY A 262 11.75 -21.92 -19.55
CA GLY A 262 12.09 -21.69 -18.15
C GLY A 262 11.08 -20.89 -17.33
N LEU A 263 11.35 -20.78 -16.05
CA LEU A 263 10.69 -19.86 -15.12
C LEU A 263 11.49 -18.56 -15.08
N GLY A 264 10.87 -17.45 -15.41
CA GLY A 264 11.41 -16.11 -15.25
C GLY A 264 10.90 -15.46 -13.98
N ILE A 265 11.77 -14.71 -13.29
CA ILE A 265 11.44 -13.85 -12.14
C ILE A 265 12.09 -12.50 -12.37
N THR A 266 11.35 -11.45 -12.12
CA THR A 266 11.83 -10.07 -12.23
C THR A 266 11.57 -9.32 -10.93
N PHE A 267 12.51 -8.47 -10.56
CA PHE A 267 12.37 -7.54 -9.43
C PHE A 267 12.41 -6.12 -9.96
N SER A 268 11.52 -5.29 -9.45
CA SER A 268 11.47 -3.86 -9.75
C SER A 268 12.62 -3.10 -9.08
N PRO A 269 13.00 -1.90 -9.57
CA PRO A 269 13.88 -1.01 -8.84
C PRO A 269 13.38 -0.78 -7.40
N TYR A 270 14.28 -0.73 -6.45
CA TYR A 270 14.02 -0.66 -5.00
C TYR A 270 13.41 -1.92 -4.35
N GLU A 271 13.13 -2.99 -5.08
CA GLU A 271 12.52 -4.18 -4.50
C GLU A 271 13.54 -5.05 -3.73
N ILE A 272 14.73 -5.25 -4.31
CA ILE A 272 15.83 -6.02 -3.69
C ILE A 272 17.20 -5.35 -3.85
N ALA A 273 17.28 -4.21 -4.53
CA ALA A 273 18.50 -3.42 -4.71
C ALA A 273 18.12 -1.96 -5.00
N SER A 274 19.12 -1.06 -5.06
CA SER A 274 18.92 0.37 -5.33
C SER A 274 18.29 0.62 -6.71
N TYR A 275 17.70 1.81 -6.90
CA TYR A 275 17.19 2.25 -8.21
C TYR A 275 18.23 2.15 -9.33
N ALA A 276 19.50 2.40 -9.01
CA ALA A 276 20.59 2.36 -9.97
C ALA A 276 20.88 0.95 -10.51
N ALA A 277 20.47 -0.10 -9.80
CA ALA A 277 20.56 -1.48 -10.28
C ALA A 277 19.55 -1.78 -11.40
N GLY A 278 18.49 -0.98 -11.53
CA GLY A 278 17.44 -1.18 -12.53
C GLY A 278 16.59 -2.42 -12.24
N TYR A 279 16.04 -3.01 -13.32
CA TYR A 279 15.36 -4.30 -13.20
C TYR A 279 16.37 -5.42 -13.00
N ILE A 280 16.07 -6.33 -12.08
CA ILE A 280 16.86 -7.52 -11.83
C ILE A 280 16.06 -8.74 -12.32
N ASP A 281 16.54 -9.31 -13.41
CA ASP A 281 15.86 -10.39 -14.13
C ASP A 281 16.66 -11.70 -14.01
N ILE A 282 15.99 -12.78 -13.64
CA ILE A 282 16.58 -14.12 -13.69
C ILE A 282 15.70 -15.07 -14.48
N VAL A 283 16.33 -16.03 -15.13
CA VAL A 283 15.65 -17.17 -15.76
C VAL A 283 16.22 -18.47 -15.22
N LEU A 284 15.34 -19.37 -14.85
CA LEU A 284 15.59 -20.71 -14.34
C LEU A 284 15.19 -21.72 -15.45
N PRO A 285 16.11 -22.10 -16.35
CA PRO A 285 15.77 -22.97 -17.48
C PRO A 285 15.33 -24.36 -17.03
N TYR A 286 14.27 -24.91 -17.62
CA TYR A 286 13.77 -26.26 -17.28
C TYR A 286 14.84 -27.35 -17.44
N LYS A 287 15.76 -27.19 -18.39
CA LYS A 287 16.87 -28.13 -18.61
C LYS A 287 17.88 -28.18 -17.47
N ASP A 288 18.07 -27.05 -16.78
CA ASP A 288 19.06 -26.90 -15.70
C ASP A 288 18.37 -27.16 -14.34
N TYR A 289 17.06 -26.90 -14.23
CA TYR A 289 16.23 -27.09 -13.05
C TYR A 289 15.00 -27.99 -13.35
N PRO A 290 15.20 -29.27 -13.73
CA PRO A 290 14.13 -30.14 -14.28
C PRO A 290 13.05 -30.51 -13.26
N ASP A 291 13.34 -30.37 -11.98
CA ASP A 291 12.43 -30.70 -10.87
C ASP A 291 11.85 -29.44 -10.17
N LEU A 292 12.11 -28.23 -10.70
CA LEU A 292 11.63 -26.97 -10.10
C LEU A 292 10.15 -26.72 -10.41
N VAL A 293 9.77 -26.88 -11.66
CA VAL A 293 8.40 -26.63 -12.16
C VAL A 293 7.67 -27.95 -12.38
N GLN A 294 6.40 -28.00 -12.00
CA GLN A 294 5.56 -29.18 -12.23
C GLN A 294 5.46 -29.48 -13.72
N LYS A 295 5.55 -30.76 -14.08
CA LYS A 295 5.57 -31.23 -15.48
C LYS A 295 4.36 -30.78 -16.30
N ALA A 296 3.21 -30.56 -15.66
CA ALA A 296 2.01 -30.07 -16.32
C ALA A 296 2.20 -28.66 -16.94
N TYR A 297 3.11 -27.86 -16.38
CA TYR A 297 3.41 -26.51 -16.86
C TYR A 297 4.65 -26.42 -17.77
N ILE A 298 5.34 -27.54 -18.02
CA ILE A 298 6.46 -27.59 -18.97
C ILE A 298 5.90 -27.89 -20.36
N PRO A 299 6.12 -27.02 -21.36
CA PRO A 299 5.58 -27.24 -22.71
C PRO A 299 6.14 -28.53 -23.37
N GLU A 300 5.29 -29.31 -24.07
CA GLU A 300 5.72 -30.49 -24.83
C GLU A 300 6.34 -30.14 -26.19
N GLY A 301 6.69 -28.90 -26.47
CA GLY A 301 7.26 -28.50 -27.75
C GLY A 301 7.63 -27.02 -27.78
N GLU A 302 8.23 -26.62 -28.89
CA GLU A 302 8.60 -25.23 -29.13
C GLU A 302 7.35 -24.40 -29.50
N GLN A 303 7.19 -23.22 -28.93
CA GLN A 303 6.14 -22.26 -29.24
C GLN A 303 6.69 -21.15 -30.15
N ASP A 304 6.00 -20.83 -31.22
CA ASP A 304 6.30 -19.69 -32.08
C ASP A 304 5.38 -18.53 -31.73
N MET A 305 5.83 -17.69 -30.81
CA MET A 305 5.03 -16.56 -30.32
C MET A 305 4.66 -15.57 -31.42
N GLY A 306 5.45 -15.44 -32.48
CA GLY A 306 5.13 -14.61 -33.63
C GLY A 306 3.95 -15.09 -34.48
N LYS A 307 3.55 -16.35 -34.33
CA LYS A 307 2.31 -16.90 -34.93
C LYS A 307 1.12 -16.84 -33.97
N ILE A 308 1.37 -16.78 -32.67
CA ILE A 308 0.34 -16.74 -31.64
C ILE A 308 -0.10 -15.30 -31.39
N VAL A 309 0.84 -14.35 -31.34
CA VAL A 309 0.62 -12.95 -31.01
C VAL A 309 0.90 -12.05 -32.20
N LYS A 310 -0.05 -11.17 -32.49
CA LYS A 310 0.11 -10.02 -33.38
C LYS A 310 0.13 -8.74 -32.60
N THR A 311 1.00 -7.81 -32.97
CA THR A 311 1.04 -6.47 -32.37
C THR A 311 0.40 -5.44 -33.30
N GLN A 312 -0.33 -4.50 -32.75
CA GLN A 312 -0.97 -3.37 -33.44
C GLN A 312 -0.87 -2.13 -32.56
N GLU A 313 -0.91 -0.96 -33.22
CA GLU A 313 -1.02 0.32 -32.54
C GLU A 313 -2.33 0.99 -32.95
N ALA A 314 -3.09 1.46 -31.98
CA ALA A 314 -4.32 2.22 -32.19
C ALA A 314 -4.01 3.68 -32.53
N GLN A 315 -5.01 4.43 -32.98
CA GLN A 315 -4.85 5.88 -33.13
C GLN A 315 -4.76 6.52 -31.76
N SER A 316 -3.85 7.50 -31.63
CA SER A 316 -3.72 8.27 -30.38
C SER A 316 -5.03 8.99 -30.06
N GLU A 317 -5.45 8.87 -28.82
CA GLU A 317 -6.61 9.57 -28.25
C GLU A 317 -6.13 10.81 -27.49
N ASN A 318 -6.91 11.91 -27.58
CA ASN A 318 -6.65 13.12 -26.81
C ASN A 318 -7.64 13.20 -25.66
N LEU A 319 -7.11 13.20 -24.44
CA LEU A 319 -7.87 13.28 -23.21
C LEU A 319 -7.95 14.73 -22.72
N PRO A 320 -9.02 15.13 -22.02
CA PRO A 320 -9.06 16.40 -21.29
C PRO A 320 -8.02 16.39 -20.16
N ALA A 321 -7.59 17.57 -19.73
CA ALA A 321 -6.85 17.75 -18.49
C ALA A 321 -7.89 17.88 -17.36
N GLU A 322 -8.06 16.83 -16.61
CA GLU A 322 -9.02 16.76 -15.51
C GLU A 322 -8.27 16.28 -14.27
N PRO A 323 -8.56 16.81 -13.07
CA PRO A 323 -8.07 16.20 -11.84
C PRO A 323 -8.50 14.73 -11.83
N SER A 324 -7.77 13.86 -11.17
CA SER A 324 -8.26 12.50 -10.99
C SER A 324 -9.57 12.55 -10.24
N ASP A 325 -10.52 11.71 -10.64
CA ASP A 325 -11.76 11.50 -9.89
C ASP A 325 -11.50 11.06 -8.43
N TYR A 326 -10.22 10.79 -8.09
CA TYR A 326 -9.76 10.51 -6.74
C TYR A 326 -9.74 11.75 -5.82
N TYR A 327 -9.73 12.97 -6.41
CA TYR A 327 -9.84 14.26 -5.70
C TYR A 327 -11.07 15.08 -6.11
N GLU A 328 -11.75 14.72 -7.19
CA GLU A 328 -13.11 15.20 -7.39
C GLU A 328 -14.01 14.20 -6.65
N GLU A 329 -14.79 14.72 -5.69
CA GLU A 329 -15.93 14.07 -5.06
C GLU A 329 -16.38 12.88 -5.89
N GLU A 330 -16.14 11.65 -5.42
CA GLU A 330 -16.76 10.48 -6.02
C GLU A 330 -18.20 10.86 -6.28
N GLY A 331 -18.52 11.03 -7.57
CA GLY A 331 -19.77 11.58 -7.99
C GLY A 331 -20.89 10.83 -7.33
N GLU A 332 -21.69 11.53 -6.55
CA GLU A 332 -23.03 11.18 -6.07
C GLU A 332 -23.44 9.69 -6.25
N GLY A 333 -22.63 8.78 -5.76
CA GLY A 333 -23.10 7.51 -5.23
C GLY A 333 -23.84 7.92 -3.96
N GLU A 334 -25.16 7.87 -4.00
CA GLU A 334 -26.03 8.39 -2.97
C GLU A 334 -25.50 8.06 -1.56
N GLY A 335 -24.77 8.98 -0.92
CA GLY A 335 -24.80 9.14 0.52
C GLY A 335 -23.72 8.44 1.35
N LEU A 336 -22.59 7.93 0.83
CA LEU A 336 -21.65 7.18 1.66
C LEU A 336 -20.42 7.99 2.11
N TYR A 337 -19.82 8.79 1.24
CA TYR A 337 -18.65 9.63 1.61
C TYR A 337 -19.09 10.90 2.35
N VAL A 338 -18.46 11.16 3.47
CA VAL A 338 -18.85 12.24 4.37
C VAL A 338 -17.63 13.00 4.85
N GLU A 339 -17.57 14.28 4.52
CA GLU A 339 -16.65 15.19 5.21
C GLU A 339 -17.22 15.51 6.60
N ILE A 340 -16.38 15.39 7.61
CA ILE A 340 -16.73 15.75 8.97
C ILE A 340 -16.71 17.28 9.09
N SER A 341 -17.84 17.87 9.48
CA SER A 341 -17.89 19.29 9.78
C SER A 341 -17.11 19.59 11.05
N ASN A 342 -16.10 20.47 10.94
CA ASN A 342 -15.21 20.78 12.05
C ASN A 342 -15.60 22.14 12.66
N PRO A 343 -16.13 22.18 13.91
CA PRO A 343 -16.13 23.40 14.67
C PRO A 343 -14.69 23.84 14.95
N SER A 344 -14.47 25.13 15.18
CA SER A 344 -13.14 25.61 15.57
C SER A 344 -12.63 24.85 16.82
N TRP A 345 -11.32 24.65 16.94
CA TRP A 345 -10.72 23.92 18.07
C TRP A 345 -11.15 24.46 19.45
N ASP A 346 -11.48 25.73 19.54
CA ASP A 346 -11.99 26.38 20.75
C ASP A 346 -13.44 25.97 21.07
N GLU A 347 -14.19 25.39 20.10
CA GLU A 347 -15.60 25.03 20.21
C GLU A 347 -15.85 23.53 20.43
N PHE A 348 -14.81 22.69 20.37
CA PHE A 348 -14.94 21.23 20.48
C PHE A 348 -15.62 20.71 21.76
N TYR A 349 -15.65 21.48 22.80
CA TYR A 349 -16.22 21.07 24.11
C TYR A 349 -17.61 21.61 24.36
N ILE A 350 -18.14 22.47 23.49
CA ILE A 350 -19.37 23.24 23.76
C ILE A 350 -20.64 22.44 23.51
N THR A 351 -20.58 21.41 22.65
CA THR A 351 -21.77 20.64 22.22
C THR A 351 -22.01 19.39 23.05
N ALA A 352 -21.08 19.00 23.92
CA ALA A 352 -21.23 17.83 24.77
C ALA A 352 -22.28 18.06 25.87
N TYR A 353 -23.19 17.11 26.02
CA TYR A 353 -24.23 17.15 27.05
C TYR A 353 -23.99 16.03 28.06
N GLU A 354 -23.78 16.40 29.34
CA GLU A 354 -23.67 15.44 30.42
C GLU A 354 -24.94 14.63 30.59
N ASP A 355 -24.85 13.30 30.56
CA ASP A 355 -25.93 12.44 31.01
C ASP A 355 -25.94 12.36 32.55
N PRO A 356 -26.92 12.97 33.22
CA PRO A 356 -26.97 12.94 34.68
C PRO A 356 -27.23 11.54 35.24
N ASN A 357 -27.52 10.55 34.41
CA ASN A 357 -27.74 9.15 34.81
C ASN A 357 -26.56 8.25 34.44
N ALA A 358 -25.49 8.79 33.87
CA ALA A 358 -24.31 8.02 33.48
C ALA A 358 -23.77 7.21 34.67
N LYS A 359 -23.45 5.96 34.40
CA LYS A 359 -22.89 5.03 35.39
C LYS A 359 -21.47 4.66 34.99
N HIS A 360 -20.54 5.40 35.55
CA HIS A 360 -19.13 5.17 35.29
C HIS A 360 -18.61 3.95 36.04
N ILE A 361 -17.71 3.23 35.39
CA ILE A 361 -16.99 2.11 36.01
C ILE A 361 -15.84 2.61 36.88
N LYS A 362 -15.33 1.72 37.73
CA LYS A 362 -14.05 1.86 38.44
C LYS A 362 -13.17 0.67 38.15
N LEU A 363 -11.88 0.91 38.12
CA LEU A 363 -10.89 -0.15 37.91
C LEU A 363 -10.15 -0.46 39.21
N LYS A 364 -10.23 -1.72 39.66
CA LYS A 364 -9.48 -2.22 40.79
C LYS A 364 -8.39 -3.16 40.31
N LYS A 365 -7.13 -2.73 40.44
CA LYS A 365 -5.98 -3.55 40.03
C LYS A 365 -5.95 -4.89 40.76
N LEU A 366 -5.84 -5.98 40.00
CA LEU A 366 -5.69 -7.36 40.51
C LEU A 366 -4.23 -7.82 40.40
N THR A 367 -3.62 -7.69 39.22
CA THR A 367 -2.23 -8.09 38.98
C THR A 367 -1.46 -7.02 38.21
N ASP A 368 -0.12 -7.09 38.30
CA ASP A 368 0.81 -6.30 37.49
C ASP A 368 2.10 -7.14 37.27
N GLU A 369 2.15 -7.84 36.16
CA GLU A 369 3.26 -8.73 35.81
C GLU A 369 4.27 -7.98 34.93
N LYS A 370 5.43 -7.66 35.49
CA LYS A 370 6.49 -6.90 34.82
C LYS A 370 7.47 -7.83 34.10
N SER A 371 7.84 -7.46 32.87
CA SER A 371 8.92 -8.01 32.07
C SER A 371 9.96 -6.93 31.69
N GLU A 372 11.00 -7.24 30.98
CA GLU A 372 11.88 -6.24 30.37
C GLU A 372 11.20 -5.58 29.17
N TRP A 373 10.58 -6.40 28.36
CA TRP A 373 9.75 -6.04 27.21
C TRP A 373 8.59 -7.03 27.12
N LEU A 374 7.42 -6.54 26.75
CA LEU A 374 6.22 -7.34 26.55
C LEU A 374 5.85 -7.27 25.05
N ASP A 375 5.94 -8.38 24.37
CA ASP A 375 5.43 -8.55 23.02
C ASP A 375 3.90 -8.58 23.08
N THR A 376 3.27 -7.52 22.62
CA THR A 376 1.81 -7.33 22.69
C THR A 376 1.06 -8.34 21.83
N GLU A 377 1.56 -8.70 20.65
CA GLU A 377 0.94 -9.69 19.77
C GLU A 377 0.99 -11.09 20.41
N LYS A 378 2.17 -11.46 20.90
CA LYS A 378 2.32 -12.72 21.61
C LYS A 378 1.48 -12.76 22.88
N TRP A 379 1.39 -11.65 23.61
CA TRP A 379 0.54 -11.56 24.80
C TRP A 379 -0.94 -11.74 24.43
N ALA A 380 -1.42 -11.11 23.37
CA ALA A 380 -2.78 -11.28 22.88
C ALA A 380 -3.05 -12.75 22.53
N TYR A 381 -2.18 -13.36 21.73
CA TYR A 381 -2.29 -14.77 21.34
C TYR A 381 -2.29 -15.71 22.54
N ASP A 382 -1.36 -15.56 23.48
CA ASP A 382 -1.23 -16.42 24.67
C ASP A 382 -2.47 -16.32 25.59
N ASN A 383 -3.20 -15.21 25.56
CA ASN A 383 -4.42 -14.99 26.34
C ASN A 383 -5.71 -15.27 25.54
N GLY A 384 -5.60 -15.64 24.26
CA GLY A 384 -6.74 -15.94 23.40
C GLY A 384 -7.47 -14.69 22.89
N PHE A 385 -6.77 -13.57 22.79
CA PHE A 385 -7.24 -12.31 22.24
C PHE A 385 -6.79 -12.15 20.79
N GLU A 386 -7.49 -11.32 20.05
CA GLU A 386 -7.03 -10.82 18.75
C GLU A 386 -6.10 -9.62 18.96
N VAL A 387 -5.15 -9.43 18.06
CA VAL A 387 -4.30 -8.25 18.09
C VAL A 387 -5.12 -7.03 17.68
N ALA A 388 -5.09 -5.98 18.47
CA ALA A 388 -5.85 -4.78 18.22
C ALA A 388 -5.17 -3.91 17.14
N HIS A 389 -5.71 -3.92 15.95
CA HIS A 389 -5.33 -3.06 14.82
C HIS A 389 -6.51 -2.93 13.84
N LEU A 390 -6.52 -1.89 13.04
CA LEU A 390 -7.37 -1.81 11.86
C LEU A 390 -6.71 -2.60 10.69
N PRO A 391 -7.49 -3.33 9.89
CA PRO A 391 -8.95 -3.47 9.98
C PRO A 391 -9.40 -4.51 11.05
N TYR A 392 -10.60 -4.31 11.61
CA TYR A 392 -11.19 -5.26 12.55
C TYR A 392 -12.73 -5.29 12.47
N SER A 393 -13.36 -6.31 13.07
CA SER A 393 -14.81 -6.40 13.21
C SER A 393 -15.23 -6.45 14.69
N ASP A 394 -16.24 -5.66 15.06
CA ASP A 394 -16.89 -5.75 16.38
C ASP A 394 -18.09 -6.73 16.39
N GLY A 395 -18.33 -7.43 15.26
CA GLY A 395 -19.45 -8.34 15.05
C GLY A 395 -20.71 -7.67 14.51
N THR A 396 -20.78 -6.33 14.48
CA THR A 396 -21.85 -5.53 13.89
C THR A 396 -21.36 -4.80 12.65
N TYR A 397 -20.15 -4.25 12.76
CA TYR A 397 -19.47 -3.49 11.72
C TYR A 397 -18.06 -4.04 11.48
N TYR A 398 -17.56 -3.81 10.28
CA TYR A 398 -16.16 -4.01 9.94
C TYR A 398 -15.57 -2.64 9.62
N TYR A 399 -14.46 -2.31 10.27
CA TYR A 399 -13.80 -1.02 10.19
C TYR A 399 -12.48 -1.16 9.47
N GLU A 400 -12.22 -0.31 8.48
CA GLU A 400 -10.99 -0.26 7.71
C GLU A 400 -10.53 1.19 7.61
N ALA A 401 -9.24 1.42 7.86
CA ALA A 401 -8.64 2.73 7.68
C ALA A 401 -7.96 2.78 6.30
N THR A 402 -8.18 3.86 5.58
CA THR A 402 -7.71 4.08 4.21
C THR A 402 -7.09 5.46 4.07
N ASP A 403 -6.55 5.80 2.90
CA ASP A 403 -5.90 7.07 2.59
C ASP A 403 -4.71 7.41 3.52
N PRO A 404 -3.53 6.81 3.29
CA PRO A 404 -2.35 7.03 4.12
C PRO A 404 -1.82 8.46 3.99
N ILE A 405 -1.58 9.13 5.13
CA ILE A 405 -1.09 10.53 5.18
C ILE A 405 0.41 10.61 4.85
N GLU A 406 1.24 9.79 5.48
CA GLU A 406 2.71 9.86 5.35
C GLU A 406 3.36 8.49 5.17
N TYR A 407 2.86 7.47 5.85
CA TYR A 407 3.33 6.08 5.79
C TYR A 407 2.14 5.15 5.63
N ASP A 408 2.35 3.97 5.09
CA ASP A 408 1.31 2.97 4.80
C ASP A 408 0.39 2.59 5.97
N TYR A 409 0.74 2.98 7.19
CA TYR A 409 -0.05 2.73 8.40
C TYR A 409 -0.65 4.00 9.05
N MET A 410 -0.40 5.18 8.49
CA MET A 410 -0.91 6.46 8.98
C MET A 410 -2.11 6.90 8.16
N TYR A 411 -3.28 6.39 8.50
CA TYR A 411 -4.51 6.61 7.75
C TYR A 411 -5.37 7.73 8.31
N SER A 412 -6.04 8.47 7.44
CA SER A 412 -6.98 9.55 7.76
C SER A 412 -8.43 9.26 7.46
N ASP A 413 -8.72 8.32 6.57
CA ASP A 413 -10.07 7.95 6.19
C ASP A 413 -10.50 6.66 6.85
N LEU A 414 -11.78 6.57 7.24
CA LEU A 414 -12.37 5.41 7.90
C LEU A 414 -13.56 4.92 7.11
N VAL A 415 -13.43 3.74 6.52
CA VAL A 415 -14.52 3.04 5.87
C VAL A 415 -15.15 2.03 6.83
N VAL A 416 -16.45 2.08 6.97
CA VAL A 416 -17.23 1.17 7.81
C VAL A 416 -18.16 0.34 6.95
N TYR A 417 -18.02 -0.97 7.05
CA TYR A 417 -18.80 -1.95 6.31
C TYR A 417 -19.83 -2.64 7.23
N ASP A 418 -20.74 -3.37 6.62
CA ASP A 418 -21.54 -4.37 7.33
C ASP A 418 -20.65 -5.48 7.93
N ALA A 419 -21.23 -6.29 8.84
CA ALA A 419 -20.49 -7.33 9.57
C ALA A 419 -19.74 -8.33 8.67
N ASP A 420 -20.24 -8.56 7.46
CA ASP A 420 -19.69 -9.49 6.48
C ASP A 420 -18.66 -8.81 5.53
N ALA A 421 -18.36 -7.54 5.74
CA ALA A 421 -17.50 -6.69 4.91
C ALA A 421 -17.86 -6.72 3.41
N GLN A 422 -19.17 -6.74 3.11
CA GLN A 422 -19.66 -6.79 1.73
C GLN A 422 -20.18 -5.44 1.22
N ASN A 423 -20.74 -4.61 2.12
CA ASN A 423 -21.35 -3.36 1.77
C ASN A 423 -20.78 -2.23 2.62
N ILE A 424 -20.32 -1.17 1.99
CA ILE A 424 -19.93 0.07 2.67
C ILE A 424 -21.19 0.72 3.25
N LEU A 425 -21.15 1.04 4.53
CA LEU A 425 -22.24 1.73 5.23
C LEU A 425 -21.91 3.20 5.47
N TYR A 426 -20.62 3.49 5.74
CA TYR A 426 -20.12 4.84 5.96
C TYR A 426 -18.70 4.93 5.42
N ASP A 427 -18.37 6.10 4.90
CA ASP A 427 -17.03 6.47 4.46
C ASP A 427 -16.72 7.88 4.97
N PHE A 428 -15.85 7.97 6.00
CA PHE A 428 -15.59 9.21 6.73
C PHE A 428 -14.21 9.73 6.39
N ASN A 429 -14.13 10.91 5.78
CA ASN A 429 -12.89 11.67 5.73
C ASN A 429 -12.64 12.33 7.10
N LEU A 430 -11.64 11.83 7.80
CA LEU A 430 -11.25 12.29 9.13
C LEU A 430 -9.94 13.12 9.12
N TYR A 431 -9.44 13.47 7.93
CA TYR A 431 -8.17 14.19 7.78
C TYR A 431 -8.09 15.45 8.65
N ILE A 432 -9.19 16.18 8.76
CA ILE A 432 -9.27 17.37 9.58
C ILE A 432 -8.99 17.11 11.08
N LEU A 433 -9.22 15.87 11.55
CA LEU A 433 -8.95 15.46 12.93
C LEU A 433 -7.48 15.09 13.15
N MET A 434 -6.70 14.93 12.06
CA MET A 434 -5.29 14.58 12.17
C MET A 434 -4.43 15.79 12.57
N ASN A 435 -4.93 17.00 12.32
CA ASN A 435 -4.25 18.23 12.64
C ASN A 435 -4.59 18.67 14.06
N GLY A 436 -3.57 18.87 14.89
CA GLY A 436 -3.75 19.44 16.22
C GLY A 436 -3.87 20.96 16.17
N PRO A 437 -4.36 21.60 17.27
CA PRO A 437 -4.52 23.05 17.34
C PRO A 437 -3.18 23.82 17.24
N ASP A 438 -2.07 23.18 17.54
CA ASP A 438 -0.74 23.78 17.41
C ASP A 438 -0.30 23.92 15.94
N GLU A 439 -0.76 23.06 15.06
CA GLU A 439 -0.46 23.11 13.62
C GLU A 439 -1.15 24.32 12.98
N GLU A 440 -2.42 24.59 13.28
CA GLU A 440 -3.11 25.80 12.84
C GLU A 440 -2.38 27.09 13.25
N LYS A 441 -1.64 27.04 14.36
CA LYS A 441 -0.84 28.17 14.85
C LYS A 441 0.55 28.24 14.23
N GLY A 442 0.87 27.33 13.30
CA GLY A 442 2.17 27.27 12.62
C GLY A 442 3.34 26.91 13.56
N LYS A 443 3.06 26.23 14.67
CA LYS A 443 4.05 25.86 15.67
C LYS A 443 4.81 24.58 15.30
N TYR A 444 4.15 23.66 14.62
CA TYR A 444 4.73 22.41 14.11
C TYR A 444 4.44 22.27 12.60
N SER A 445 5.36 21.68 11.86
CA SER A 445 5.37 21.72 10.40
C SER A 445 4.76 20.49 9.72
N ALA A 446 4.37 19.46 10.47
CA ALA A 446 3.73 18.27 9.94
C ALA A 446 2.97 17.54 11.04
N THR A 447 1.78 17.06 10.71
CA THR A 447 1.08 16.13 11.60
C THR A 447 1.63 14.72 11.39
N THR A 448 1.76 14.00 12.51
CA THR A 448 2.09 12.57 12.52
C THR A 448 0.99 11.76 13.16
N GLN A 449 -0.19 12.39 13.38
CA GLN A 449 -1.36 11.70 13.92
C GLN A 449 -2.08 10.91 12.82
N TYR A 450 -2.65 9.79 13.21
CA TYR A 450 -3.43 8.90 12.36
C TYR A 450 -4.50 8.17 13.16
N ILE A 451 -5.45 7.53 12.48
CA ILE A 451 -6.49 6.73 13.11
C ILE A 451 -5.85 5.52 13.78
N ARG A 452 -6.06 5.41 15.10
CA ARG A 452 -5.59 4.27 15.90
C ARG A 452 -6.68 3.21 16.06
N TRP A 453 -7.91 3.66 16.34
CA TRP A 453 -9.07 2.80 16.58
C TRP A 453 -10.36 3.55 16.37
N ALA A 454 -11.43 2.84 16.03
CA ALA A 454 -12.76 3.39 15.89
C ALA A 454 -13.81 2.40 16.36
N GLN A 455 -14.93 2.88 16.89
CA GLN A 455 -16.08 2.06 17.27
C GLN A 455 -17.36 2.86 17.20
N ILE A 456 -18.44 2.27 16.63
CA ILE A 456 -19.78 2.85 16.64
C ILE A 456 -20.57 2.25 17.79
N VAL A 457 -21.19 3.11 18.59
CA VAL A 457 -22.19 2.74 19.62
C VAL A 457 -23.41 3.62 19.43
N ASP A 458 -24.55 3.01 19.19
CA ASP A 458 -25.79 3.70 18.79
C ASP A 458 -25.57 4.60 17.57
N ASP A 459 -25.81 5.90 17.69
CA ASP A 459 -25.66 6.90 16.62
C ASP A 459 -24.31 7.66 16.71
N MET A 460 -23.35 7.15 17.47
CA MET A 460 -22.07 7.82 17.70
C MET A 460 -20.90 6.97 17.24
N LEU A 461 -20.05 7.56 16.41
CA LEU A 461 -18.73 7.05 16.07
C LEU A 461 -17.70 7.66 17.02
N TYR A 462 -16.95 6.82 17.72
CA TYR A 462 -15.82 7.19 18.54
C TYR A 462 -14.52 6.84 17.80
N VAL A 463 -13.63 7.81 17.64
CA VAL A 463 -12.36 7.62 16.93
C VAL A 463 -11.20 8.05 17.82
N SER A 464 -10.22 7.16 17.99
CA SER A 464 -8.94 7.50 18.60
C SER A 464 -7.96 7.91 17.51
N VAL A 465 -7.41 9.10 17.62
CA VAL A 465 -6.29 9.59 16.81
C VAL A 465 -5.07 9.82 17.69
N GLY A 466 -3.90 9.51 17.17
CA GLY A 466 -2.68 9.64 17.95
C GLY A 466 -1.42 9.50 17.11
N HIS A 467 -0.30 9.81 17.71
CA HIS A 467 1.02 9.69 17.11
C HIS A 467 1.98 8.86 17.97
N ASN A 468 3.12 8.48 17.40
CA ASN A 468 4.21 7.80 18.08
C ASN A 468 5.37 8.78 18.37
N GLY A 469 5.14 9.73 19.27
CA GLY A 469 6.12 10.77 19.60
C GLY A 469 5.98 11.29 21.03
N TYR A 470 6.86 12.20 21.41
CA TYR A 470 6.84 12.79 22.75
C TYR A 470 5.78 13.88 22.88
N ALA A 471 5.06 13.91 24.01
CA ALA A 471 4.14 14.97 24.38
C ALA A 471 4.76 16.38 24.31
N SER A 472 6.08 16.48 24.54
CA SER A 472 6.81 17.75 24.44
C SER A 472 6.92 18.30 23.01
N VAL A 473 6.75 17.44 22.01
CA VAL A 473 6.76 17.80 20.58
C VAL A 473 5.36 18.17 20.13
N GLU A 474 4.37 17.36 20.48
CA GLU A 474 2.96 17.54 20.10
C GLU A 474 2.02 17.47 21.32
N PRO A 475 2.00 18.52 22.16
CA PRO A 475 1.27 18.48 23.43
C PRO A 475 -0.26 18.50 23.30
N GLU A 476 -0.79 18.84 22.12
CA GLU A 476 -2.23 18.93 21.85
C GLU A 476 -2.74 17.75 21.00
N SER A 477 -1.99 16.64 20.93
CA SER A 477 -2.29 15.45 20.14
C SER A 477 -2.84 14.29 20.99
N SER A 478 -3.15 13.16 20.37
CA SER A 478 -3.49 11.88 21.01
C SER A 478 -4.76 11.94 21.86
N TYR A 479 -5.90 12.02 21.20
CA TYR A 479 -7.22 12.20 21.80
C TYR A 479 -8.27 11.27 21.19
N ILE A 480 -9.45 11.25 21.79
CA ILE A 480 -10.65 10.60 21.23
C ILE A 480 -11.64 11.68 20.79
N VAL A 481 -12.30 11.45 19.68
CA VAL A 481 -13.36 12.31 19.13
C VAL A 481 -14.64 11.50 19.04
N ALA A 482 -15.78 12.10 19.39
CA ALA A 482 -17.10 11.54 19.15
C ALA A 482 -17.81 12.31 18.05
N ILE A 483 -18.31 11.57 17.07
CA ILE A 483 -18.98 12.08 15.87
C ILE A 483 -20.37 11.48 15.79
N ASN A 484 -21.37 12.30 15.56
CA ASN A 484 -22.73 11.80 15.31
C ASN A 484 -22.84 11.35 13.85
N ILE A 485 -23.07 10.07 13.62
CA ILE A 485 -23.13 9.47 12.27
C ILE A 485 -24.36 9.89 11.43
N ASN A 486 -25.37 10.52 12.04
CA ASN A 486 -26.54 11.01 11.32
C ASN A 486 -26.41 12.47 10.89
N THR A 487 -25.62 13.28 11.61
CA THR A 487 -25.43 14.71 11.31
C THR A 487 -24.01 15.03 10.83
N ASN A 488 -23.08 14.08 10.94
CA ASN A 488 -21.65 14.22 10.59
C ASN A 488 -20.94 15.33 11.36
N GLU A 489 -21.47 15.64 12.55
CA GLU A 489 -20.91 16.68 13.42
C GLU A 489 -20.06 16.07 14.51
N VAL A 490 -18.90 16.70 14.77
CA VAL A 490 -18.12 16.42 15.97
C VAL A 490 -18.90 16.91 17.20
N ILE A 491 -19.23 15.99 18.09
CA ILE A 491 -19.98 16.31 19.32
C ILE A 491 -19.04 16.73 20.44
N TRP A 492 -17.91 16.03 20.58
CA TRP A 492 -16.88 16.36 21.55
C TRP A 492 -15.50 15.79 21.16
N ARG A 493 -14.47 16.36 21.69
CA ARG A 493 -13.10 15.87 21.71
C ARG A 493 -12.61 15.79 23.15
N SER A 494 -11.93 14.72 23.52
CA SER A 494 -11.31 14.59 24.84
C SER A 494 -10.15 15.59 25.04
N ASP A 495 -9.65 15.66 26.28
CA ASP A 495 -8.34 16.27 26.53
C ASP A 495 -7.26 15.59 25.66
N PRO A 496 -6.21 16.30 25.27
CA PRO A 496 -5.07 15.71 24.60
C PRO A 496 -4.29 14.76 25.52
N LEU A 497 -3.44 13.93 24.94
CA LEU A 497 -2.55 12.98 25.63
C LEU A 497 -3.30 11.97 26.52
N VAL A 498 -4.44 11.50 26.03
CA VAL A 498 -5.24 10.46 26.71
C VAL A 498 -5.32 9.14 25.93
N SER A 499 -5.03 9.15 24.61
CA SER A 499 -5.20 7.97 23.77
C SER A 499 -4.15 7.88 22.66
N ASN A 500 -3.14 6.99 22.84
CA ASN A 500 -2.23 6.57 21.77
C ASN A 500 -1.99 5.05 21.76
N ALA A 501 -2.75 4.29 22.55
CA ALA A 501 -2.77 2.84 22.47
C ALA A 501 -3.39 2.34 21.15
N ASN A 502 -3.18 1.08 20.80
CA ASN A 502 -3.70 0.47 19.58
C ASN A 502 -5.23 0.41 19.55
N ASN A 503 -5.88 0.38 20.71
CA ASN A 503 -7.34 0.43 20.81
C ASN A 503 -7.79 1.14 22.10
N PHE A 504 -9.10 1.33 22.18
CA PHE A 504 -9.82 1.64 23.43
C PHE A 504 -10.96 0.64 23.62
N GLN A 505 -11.56 0.63 24.80
CA GLN A 505 -12.73 -0.21 25.12
C GLN A 505 -13.86 0.66 25.66
N ILE A 506 -15.11 0.35 25.30
CA ILE A 506 -16.30 1.01 25.85
C ILE A 506 -17.03 0.05 26.77
N VAL A 507 -17.23 0.45 28.03
CA VAL A 507 -17.93 -0.34 29.05
C VAL A 507 -18.98 0.52 29.75
N GLY A 508 -20.25 0.27 29.47
CA GLY A 508 -21.34 1.15 29.91
C GLY A 508 -21.13 2.58 29.42
N ASP A 509 -21.17 3.54 30.32
CA ASP A 509 -21.01 4.96 30.01
C ASP A 509 -19.54 5.44 30.15
N THR A 510 -18.57 4.53 29.94
CA THR A 510 -17.14 4.82 30.14
C THR A 510 -16.29 4.31 28.97
N ILE A 511 -15.41 5.17 28.46
CA ILE A 511 -14.34 4.78 27.55
C ILE A 511 -13.07 4.50 28.40
N ILE A 512 -12.44 3.35 28.16
CA ILE A 512 -11.14 2.98 28.71
C ILE A 512 -10.10 3.16 27.62
N CYS A 513 -9.19 4.08 27.77
CA CYS A 513 -8.10 4.34 26.82
C CYS A 513 -6.77 4.55 27.57
N GLY A 514 -5.70 4.86 26.86
CA GLY A 514 -4.41 5.05 27.49
C GLY A 514 -3.45 5.85 26.64
N TYR A 515 -2.61 6.58 27.34
CA TYR A 515 -1.50 7.31 26.75
C TYR A 515 -0.20 7.03 27.51
N GLY A 516 0.87 6.92 26.77
CA GLY A 516 2.21 6.81 27.30
C GLY A 516 3.25 6.74 26.19
N PHE A 517 4.45 7.26 26.50
CA PHE A 517 5.60 7.18 25.60
C PHE A 517 6.91 7.11 26.39
N THR A 518 8.01 6.74 25.74
CA THR A 518 9.32 6.55 26.36
C THR A 518 9.73 7.76 27.20
N ALA A 519 10.04 7.53 28.49
CA ALA A 519 10.46 8.52 29.48
C ALA A 519 9.39 9.56 29.89
N GLU A 520 8.12 9.36 29.54
CA GLU A 520 6.99 10.15 30.01
C GLU A 520 6.20 9.42 31.10
N ASP A 521 5.25 10.09 31.70
CA ASP A 521 4.33 9.48 32.66
C ASP A 521 3.19 8.79 31.90
N ASP A 522 2.97 7.50 32.16
CA ASP A 522 2.06 6.62 31.47
C ASP A 522 0.78 6.38 32.26
N TYR A 523 -0.37 6.48 31.61
CA TYR A 523 -1.67 6.34 32.27
C TYR A 523 -2.68 5.52 31.46
N ILE A 524 -3.57 4.85 32.20
CA ILE A 524 -4.88 4.43 31.73
C ILE A 524 -5.87 5.52 32.12
N TYR A 525 -6.71 5.95 31.19
CA TYR A 525 -7.75 6.96 31.41
C TYR A 525 -9.13 6.34 31.31
N LEU A 526 -10.03 6.80 32.17
CA LEU A 526 -11.46 6.56 32.08
C LEU A 526 -12.11 7.88 31.68
N LEU A 527 -12.80 7.88 30.53
CA LEU A 527 -13.50 9.05 30.02
C LEU A 527 -15.01 8.83 30.10
N ASP A 528 -15.76 9.90 30.33
CA ASP A 528 -17.21 9.90 30.21
C ASP A 528 -17.62 9.76 28.74
N LEU A 529 -18.48 8.79 28.42
CA LEU A 529 -18.88 8.47 27.05
C LEU A 529 -19.66 9.61 26.38
N SER A 530 -20.38 10.43 27.16
CA SER A 530 -21.22 11.50 26.63
C SER A 530 -20.48 12.82 26.41
N THR A 531 -19.36 13.03 27.11
CA THR A 531 -18.64 14.32 27.11
C THR A 531 -17.16 14.24 26.73
N GLY A 532 -16.56 13.05 26.75
CA GLY A 532 -15.13 12.87 26.59
C GLY A 532 -14.27 13.36 27.76
N GLN A 533 -14.89 13.83 28.84
CA GLN A 533 -14.16 14.33 30.02
C GLN A 533 -13.49 13.20 30.77
N THR A 534 -12.27 13.44 31.25
CA THR A 534 -11.55 12.47 32.08
C THR A 534 -12.20 12.35 33.47
N ILE A 535 -12.67 11.12 33.79
CA ILE A 535 -13.25 10.76 35.08
C ILE A 535 -12.16 10.35 36.07
N GLU A 536 -11.22 9.51 35.61
CA GLU A 536 -10.14 8.97 36.43
C GLU A 536 -8.91 8.70 35.55
N SER A 537 -7.72 8.88 36.11
CA SER A 537 -6.45 8.46 35.50
C SER A 537 -5.69 7.53 36.44
N ILE A 538 -5.21 6.40 35.91
CA ILE A 538 -4.52 5.36 36.67
C ILE A 538 -3.09 5.28 36.15
N LYS A 539 -2.10 5.65 36.97
CA LYS A 539 -0.70 5.58 36.56
C LYS A 539 -0.24 4.13 36.39
N VAL A 540 0.38 3.84 35.28
CA VAL A 540 1.00 2.56 34.93
C VAL A 540 2.52 2.69 34.80
N ARG A 541 3.24 1.60 34.48
CA ARG A 541 4.71 1.60 34.45
C ARG A 541 5.29 1.94 33.09
N SER A 542 4.51 1.75 32.06
CA SER A 542 4.89 2.02 30.67
C SER A 542 3.65 2.25 29.82
N GLY A 543 3.81 2.83 28.65
CA GLY A 543 2.72 3.17 27.74
C GLY A 543 1.80 1.98 27.49
N PRO A 544 0.47 2.15 27.59
CA PRO A 544 -0.49 1.12 27.21
C PRO A 544 -0.46 0.87 25.69
N ASP A 545 -0.50 -0.40 25.31
CA ASP A 545 -0.54 -0.84 23.91
C ASP A 545 -1.91 -1.39 23.54
N GLN A 546 -2.48 -2.30 24.36
CA GLN A 546 -3.75 -2.96 24.03
C GLN A 546 -4.60 -3.18 25.28
N PHE A 547 -5.92 -3.04 25.10
CA PHE A 547 -6.96 -3.23 26.12
C PHE A 547 -7.91 -4.34 25.68
N GLU A 548 -8.23 -5.29 26.61
CA GLU A 548 -9.22 -6.33 26.36
C GLU A 548 -10.17 -6.47 27.55
N VAL A 549 -11.47 -6.55 27.27
CA VAL A 549 -12.51 -6.72 28.29
C VAL A 549 -13.19 -8.05 28.14
N VAL A 550 -13.07 -8.90 29.17
CA VAL A 550 -13.76 -10.19 29.22
C VAL A 550 -14.62 -10.24 30.48
N GLY A 551 -15.92 -10.15 30.31
CA GLY A 551 -16.88 -10.08 31.40
C GLY A 551 -16.67 -8.84 32.26
N ASP A 552 -16.24 -9.03 33.52
CA ASP A 552 -15.97 -7.94 34.46
C ASP A 552 -14.47 -7.75 34.73
N THR A 553 -13.65 -8.18 33.80
CA THR A 553 -12.19 -8.11 33.90
C THR A 553 -11.61 -7.39 32.71
N LEU A 554 -10.78 -6.39 32.98
CA LEU A 554 -9.96 -5.69 32.00
C LEU A 554 -8.54 -6.25 32.03
N TYR A 555 -8.03 -6.63 30.89
CA TYR A 555 -6.64 -7.00 30.62
C TYR A 555 -5.97 -5.87 29.86
N VAL A 556 -4.75 -5.52 30.23
CA VAL A 556 -4.00 -4.44 29.57
C VAL A 556 -2.57 -4.90 29.31
N ALA A 557 -2.15 -4.88 28.06
CA ALA A 557 -0.74 -4.91 27.71
C ALA A 557 -0.18 -3.51 27.67
N THR A 558 1.01 -3.34 28.24
CA THR A 558 1.81 -2.12 28.11
C THR A 558 3.20 -2.52 27.62
N TYR A 559 4.03 -1.59 27.20
CA TYR A 559 5.38 -1.87 26.69
C TYR A 559 6.19 -2.91 27.52
N ASN A 560 6.01 -2.96 28.84
CA ASN A 560 6.79 -3.89 29.68
C ASN A 560 6.00 -4.53 30.83
N THR A 561 4.69 -4.38 30.91
CA THR A 561 3.90 -4.90 32.03
C THR A 561 2.52 -5.35 31.56
N ALA A 562 2.12 -6.56 31.90
CA ALA A 562 0.74 -7.02 31.77
C ALA A 562 -0.05 -6.71 33.05
N TYR A 563 -1.18 -6.03 32.91
CA TYR A 563 -2.09 -5.72 34.02
C TYR A 563 -3.40 -6.46 33.89
N THR A 564 -4.00 -6.75 35.03
CA THR A 564 -5.38 -7.19 35.13
C THR A 564 -6.13 -6.34 36.14
N PHE A 565 -7.30 -5.84 35.78
CA PHE A 565 -8.17 -5.08 36.65
C PHE A 565 -9.55 -5.73 36.75
N LYS A 566 -10.17 -5.64 37.90
CA LYS A 566 -11.60 -5.88 38.08
C LYS A 566 -12.35 -4.61 37.72
N ILE A 567 -13.37 -4.74 36.88
CA ILE A 567 -14.32 -3.69 36.57
C ILE A 567 -15.41 -3.71 37.66
N GLU A 568 -15.58 -2.61 38.37
CA GLU A 568 -16.61 -2.39 39.39
C GLU A 568 -17.57 -1.31 38.86
N GLN A 569 -18.90 -1.57 38.98
CA GLN A 569 -19.95 -0.61 38.59
C GLN A 569 -20.38 0.23 39.80
#